data_ef972ddc6e28ddb6c28ba58b47411b3f
#
_entry.id   ef972ddc6e28ddb6c28ba58b47411b3f
#
_cell.length_a   1.000
_cell.length_b   1.000
_cell.length_c   1.000
_cell.angle_alpha   90.00
_cell.angle_beta   90.00
_cell.angle_gamma   90.00
#
_symmetry.space_group_name_H-M   'P 1'
#
loop_
_entity.id
_entity.type
_entity.pdbx_description
1 polymer ?
#
loop_
_entity_poly.entity_id
_entity_poly.type
_entity_poly.pdbx_seq_one_letter_code
_entity_poly.pdbx_strand_id
1 'polypeptide(L)'
;MQVTLREITSDTVRAVTRLEVAAAQQDFVASNAISLSEALFSNEAWYRGIYADDELVGFVMLADESLRDEPPPEPNIGLWRFMIDAKHQRRGIGREAMKLVVEYVRSRPGIRYFYTSYVDEPGGPGPFYLGLGFEPNGEVEEGEVVVLYPLHTSEA
;
A
#
# COMPACT_ATOMS: atom_id res chain seq x y z
N MET A 1 -5.34 21.06 0.98
CA MET A 1 -4.33 20.03 0.66
C MET A 1 -4.97 18.99 -0.24
N GLN A 2 -4.37 18.75 -1.38
CA GLN A 2 -4.82 17.74 -2.33
C GLN A 2 -3.81 16.60 -2.36
N VAL A 3 -4.26 15.37 -2.09
CA VAL A 3 -3.44 14.18 -2.18
C VAL A 3 -3.57 13.56 -3.56
N THR A 4 -2.45 13.21 -4.18
CA THR A 4 -2.42 12.54 -5.49
C THR A 4 -1.41 11.40 -5.47
N LEU A 5 -1.63 10.42 -6.36
CA LEU A 5 -0.69 9.34 -6.63
C LEU A 5 -0.08 9.58 -8.00
N ARG A 6 1.25 9.59 -8.07
CA ARG A 6 1.96 9.89 -9.32
C ARG A 6 2.98 8.82 -9.65
N GLU A 7 3.18 8.57 -10.93
CA GLU A 7 4.21 7.65 -11.39
C GLU A 7 5.58 8.11 -10.92
N ILE A 8 6.42 7.14 -10.57
CA ILE A 8 7.81 7.38 -10.21
C ILE A 8 8.63 7.36 -11.48
N THR A 9 9.44 8.38 -11.69
CA THR A 9 10.27 8.56 -12.89
C THR A 9 11.75 8.58 -12.52
N SER A 10 12.61 8.61 -13.51
CA SER A 10 14.04 8.78 -13.30
C SER A 10 14.36 10.09 -12.55
N ASP A 11 13.50 11.10 -12.67
CA ASP A 11 13.69 12.37 -11.99
C ASP A 11 13.26 12.37 -10.53
N THR A 12 12.35 11.44 -10.15
CA THR A 12 11.76 11.40 -8.81
C THR A 12 12.20 10.21 -7.96
N VAL A 13 12.78 9.17 -8.57
CA VAL A 13 13.11 7.92 -7.88
C VAL A 13 14.03 8.11 -6.67
N ARG A 14 15.02 8.99 -6.77
CA ARG A 14 15.93 9.24 -5.66
C ARG A 14 15.22 9.87 -4.47
N ALA A 15 14.34 10.82 -4.72
CA ALA A 15 13.53 11.44 -3.67
C ALA A 15 12.64 10.40 -2.96
N VAL A 16 12.04 9.48 -3.73
CA VAL A 16 11.24 8.39 -3.17
C VAL A 16 12.07 7.50 -2.25
N THR A 17 13.29 7.16 -2.65
CA THR A 17 14.16 6.29 -1.84
C THR A 17 14.66 6.98 -0.55
N ARG A 18 14.59 8.30 -0.47
CA ARG A 18 15.00 9.06 0.72
C ARG A 18 13.88 9.23 1.75
N LEU A 19 12.64 8.90 1.39
CA LEU A 19 11.54 8.95 2.35
C LEU A 19 11.75 7.91 3.43
N GLU A 20 11.51 8.28 4.68
CA GLU A 20 11.71 7.40 5.84
C GLU A 20 10.54 7.48 6.80
N VAL A 21 10.11 6.32 7.30
CA VAL A 21 9.15 6.26 8.41
C VAL A 21 9.81 6.72 9.70
N ALA A 22 8.99 6.98 10.73
CA ALA A 22 9.50 7.30 12.07
C ALA A 22 10.42 6.18 12.57
N ALA A 23 11.43 6.54 13.39
CA ALA A 23 12.44 5.59 13.87
C ALA A 23 11.82 4.33 14.52
N ALA A 24 10.72 4.51 15.28
CA ALA A 24 10.03 3.38 15.91
C ALA A 24 9.38 2.42 14.92
N GLN A 25 9.21 2.82 13.66
CA GLN A 25 8.55 2.02 12.62
C GLN A 25 9.54 1.35 11.65
N GLN A 26 10.81 1.74 11.68
CA GLN A 26 11.80 1.27 10.69
C GLN A 26 12.04 -0.23 10.71
N ASP A 27 11.85 -0.89 11.85
CA ASP A 27 12.01 -2.34 11.96
C ASP A 27 10.86 -3.14 11.31
N PHE A 28 9.75 -2.47 10.98
CA PHE A 28 8.53 -3.10 10.47
C PHE A 28 8.31 -2.90 8.98
N VAL A 29 9.13 -2.10 8.31
CA VAL A 29 8.98 -1.80 6.89
C VAL A 29 10.32 -1.91 6.18
N ALA A 30 10.31 -2.46 4.98
CA ALA A 30 11.47 -2.41 4.11
C ALA A 30 11.65 -1.00 3.57
N SER A 31 12.87 -0.62 3.21
CA SER A 31 13.13 0.66 2.55
C SER A 31 12.44 0.70 1.18
N ASN A 32 12.13 1.91 0.70
CA ASN A 32 11.54 2.07 -0.63
C ASN A 32 12.51 1.61 -1.72
N ALA A 33 13.83 1.74 -1.51
CA ALA A 33 14.83 1.25 -2.45
C ALA A 33 14.75 -0.26 -2.63
N ILE A 34 14.61 -1.02 -1.53
CA ILE A 34 14.45 -2.47 -1.59
C ILE A 34 13.15 -2.82 -2.31
N SER A 35 12.05 -2.15 -1.98
CA SER A 35 10.75 -2.40 -2.62
C SER A 35 10.80 -2.17 -4.13
N LEU A 36 11.42 -1.07 -4.57
CA LEU A 36 11.59 -0.79 -5.99
C LEU A 36 12.51 -1.79 -6.69
N SER A 37 13.55 -2.29 -6.00
CA SER A 37 14.41 -3.36 -6.54
C SER A 37 13.62 -4.64 -6.77
N GLU A 38 12.76 -5.02 -5.82
CA GLU A 38 11.93 -6.21 -5.94
C GLU A 38 10.93 -6.07 -7.09
N ALA A 39 10.44 -4.86 -7.34
CA ALA A 39 9.51 -4.58 -8.43
C ALA A 39 10.09 -4.92 -9.81
N LEU A 40 11.41 -4.84 -9.99
CA LEU A 40 12.08 -5.18 -11.25
C LEU A 40 11.85 -6.63 -11.67
N PHE A 41 11.58 -7.51 -10.72
CA PHE A 41 11.45 -8.95 -10.95
C PHE A 41 10.01 -9.42 -10.84
N SER A 42 9.06 -8.51 -10.78
CA SER A 42 7.64 -8.82 -10.62
C SER A 42 6.81 -8.26 -11.76
N ASN A 43 5.93 -9.10 -12.34
CA ASN A 43 4.95 -8.65 -13.31
C ASN A 43 3.64 -8.17 -12.66
N GLU A 44 3.58 -8.17 -11.32
CA GLU A 44 2.43 -7.73 -10.53
C GLU A 44 2.62 -6.38 -9.87
N ALA A 45 3.84 -5.85 -9.85
CA ALA A 45 4.16 -4.65 -9.11
C ALA A 45 3.52 -3.41 -9.73
N TRP A 46 2.75 -2.70 -8.93
CA TRP A 46 2.21 -1.37 -9.24
C TRP A 46 2.65 -0.44 -8.13
N TYR A 47 3.28 0.67 -8.47
CA TYR A 47 3.83 1.56 -7.46
C TYR A 47 3.69 3.02 -7.87
N ARG A 48 3.51 3.89 -6.85
CA ARG A 48 3.31 5.34 -7.02
C ARG A 48 3.96 6.11 -5.88
N GLY A 49 4.39 7.33 -6.19
CA GLY A 49 4.69 8.32 -5.15
C GLY A 49 3.39 8.93 -4.65
N ILE A 50 3.32 9.19 -3.35
CA ILE A 50 2.18 9.87 -2.74
C ILE A 50 2.58 11.34 -2.57
N TYR A 51 1.76 12.25 -3.09
CA TYR A 51 2.01 13.69 -3.04
C TYR A 51 0.90 14.40 -2.27
N ALA A 52 1.30 15.38 -1.47
CA ALA A 52 0.39 16.36 -0.88
C ALA A 52 0.67 17.68 -1.60
N ASP A 53 -0.32 18.16 -2.36
CA ASP A 53 -0.11 19.20 -3.36
C ASP A 53 1.03 18.77 -4.31
N ASP A 54 2.11 19.51 -4.43
CA ASP A 54 3.24 19.12 -5.28
C ASP A 54 4.44 18.55 -4.49
N GLU A 55 4.26 18.26 -3.21
CA GLU A 55 5.31 17.74 -2.37
C GLU A 55 5.21 16.21 -2.24
N LEU A 56 6.31 15.52 -2.50
CA LEU A 56 6.40 14.07 -2.29
C LEU A 56 6.42 13.76 -0.79
N VAL A 57 5.45 12.98 -0.33
CA VAL A 57 5.27 12.71 1.11
C VAL A 57 5.16 11.22 1.45
N GLY A 58 5.07 10.34 0.47
CA GLY A 58 4.92 8.90 0.74
C GLY A 58 5.12 8.03 -0.49
N PHE A 59 4.94 6.73 -0.27
CA PHE A 59 5.12 5.71 -1.29
C PHE A 59 4.12 4.59 -1.08
N VAL A 60 3.58 4.06 -2.17
CA VAL A 60 2.71 2.89 -2.16
C VAL A 60 3.13 1.90 -3.24
N MET A 61 3.10 0.61 -2.91
CA MET A 61 3.32 -0.48 -3.85
C MET A 61 2.31 -1.58 -3.61
N LEU A 62 1.72 -2.06 -4.70
CA LEU A 62 0.75 -3.15 -4.70
C LEU A 62 1.31 -4.34 -5.48
N ALA A 63 0.89 -5.54 -5.07
CA ALA A 63 1.05 -6.76 -5.86
C ALA A 63 -0.31 -7.02 -6.52
N ASP A 64 -0.44 -6.64 -7.78
CA ASP A 64 -1.70 -6.71 -8.52
C ASP A 64 -1.69 -7.88 -9.50
N GLU A 65 -2.37 -8.95 -9.14
CA GLU A 65 -2.44 -10.15 -9.98
C GLU A 65 -3.09 -9.90 -11.34
N SER A 66 -3.93 -8.86 -11.44
CA SER A 66 -4.59 -8.53 -12.72
C SER A 66 -3.61 -7.98 -13.77
N LEU A 67 -2.38 -7.64 -13.37
CA LEU A 67 -1.33 -7.16 -14.27
C LEU A 67 -0.51 -8.29 -14.90
N ARG A 68 -0.67 -9.53 -14.44
CA ARG A 68 0.02 -10.67 -15.06
C ARG A 68 -0.40 -10.82 -16.52
N ASP A 69 0.48 -11.40 -17.34
CA ASP A 69 0.16 -11.70 -18.74
C ASP A 69 -1.04 -12.65 -18.84
N GLU A 70 -1.12 -13.60 -17.92
CA GLU A 70 -2.25 -14.51 -17.79
C GLU A 70 -2.85 -14.38 -16.39
N PRO A 71 -3.70 -13.36 -16.17
CA PRO A 71 -4.27 -13.17 -14.84
C PRO A 71 -5.25 -14.29 -14.47
N PRO A 72 -5.33 -14.63 -13.17
CA PRO A 72 -6.33 -15.60 -12.73
C PRO A 72 -7.75 -15.05 -12.92
N PRO A 73 -8.78 -15.92 -12.96
CA PRO A 73 -10.18 -15.48 -13.15
C PRO A 73 -10.67 -14.51 -12.08
N GLU A 74 -10.19 -14.69 -10.84
CA GLU A 74 -10.53 -13.83 -9.72
C GLU A 74 -9.25 -13.33 -9.07
N PRO A 75 -8.58 -12.32 -9.68
CA PRO A 75 -7.31 -11.83 -9.16
C PRO A 75 -7.47 -11.12 -7.83
N ASN A 76 -6.43 -11.19 -7.02
CA ASN A 76 -6.32 -10.43 -5.77
C ASN A 76 -5.29 -9.31 -5.94
N ILE A 77 -5.44 -8.27 -5.13
CA ILE A 77 -4.43 -7.23 -5.00
C ILE A 77 -3.97 -7.19 -3.55
N GLY A 78 -2.66 -7.34 -3.34
CA GLY A 78 -2.04 -7.21 -2.03
C GLY A 78 -1.40 -5.83 -1.86
N LEU A 79 -1.54 -5.26 -0.68
CA LEU A 79 -0.80 -4.06 -0.30
C LEU A 79 0.62 -4.50 0.08
N TRP A 80 1.58 -4.22 -0.80
CA TRP A 80 2.97 -4.64 -0.63
C TRP A 80 3.75 -3.67 0.26
N ARG A 81 3.60 -2.36 0.00
CA ARG A 81 4.20 -1.29 0.80
C ARG A 81 3.28 -0.08 0.83
N PHE A 82 3.21 0.55 1.98
CA PHE A 82 2.50 1.81 2.14
C PHE A 82 3.16 2.59 3.28
N MET A 83 3.70 3.75 2.97
CA MET A 83 4.34 4.57 4.01
C MET A 83 4.13 6.06 3.73
N ILE A 84 4.06 6.81 4.81
CA ILE A 84 4.10 8.28 4.79
C ILE A 84 5.38 8.70 5.49
N ASP A 85 6.12 9.62 4.90
CA ASP A 85 7.35 10.14 5.46
C ASP A 85 7.12 10.69 6.87
N ALA A 86 8.09 10.44 7.77
CA ALA A 86 7.95 10.79 9.19
C ALA A 86 7.55 12.25 9.41
N LYS A 87 8.05 13.16 8.58
CA LYS A 87 7.76 14.60 8.67
C LYS A 87 6.31 14.95 8.33
N HIS A 88 5.60 14.06 7.67
CA HIS A 88 4.26 14.32 7.13
C HIS A 88 3.18 13.45 7.75
N GLN A 89 3.50 12.64 8.76
CA GLN A 89 2.53 11.80 9.45
C GLN A 89 1.54 12.63 10.27
N ARG A 90 0.39 12.02 10.61
CA ARG A 90 -0.68 12.63 11.41
C ARG A 90 -1.38 13.83 10.78
N ARG A 91 -1.35 13.93 9.45
CA ARG A 91 -2.03 15.00 8.68
C ARG A 91 -3.22 14.48 7.88
N GLY A 92 -3.59 13.21 8.03
CA GLY A 92 -4.65 12.58 7.27
C GLY A 92 -4.26 12.15 5.85
N ILE A 93 -3.00 12.32 5.47
CA ILE A 93 -2.50 11.98 4.13
C ILE A 93 -2.65 10.49 3.82
N GLY A 94 -2.31 9.63 4.78
CA GLY A 94 -2.42 8.18 4.60
C GLY A 94 -3.83 7.75 4.27
N ARG A 95 -4.82 8.30 4.96
CA ARG A 95 -6.22 7.98 4.72
C ARG A 95 -6.68 8.45 3.34
N GLU A 96 -6.31 9.67 2.95
CA GLU A 96 -6.66 10.20 1.64
C GLU A 96 -5.96 9.43 0.51
N ALA A 97 -4.69 9.07 0.70
CA ALA A 97 -3.95 8.24 -0.26
C ALA A 97 -4.60 6.85 -0.40
N MET A 98 -5.03 6.25 0.71
CA MET A 98 -5.69 4.93 0.66
C MET A 98 -7.00 4.99 -0.12
N LYS A 99 -7.76 6.07 -0.03
CA LYS A 99 -8.97 6.23 -0.86
C LYS A 99 -8.63 6.17 -2.35
N LEU A 100 -7.54 6.79 -2.77
CA LEU A 100 -7.09 6.77 -4.16
C LEU A 100 -6.60 5.38 -4.57
N VAL A 101 -5.91 4.68 -3.69
CA VAL A 101 -5.49 3.30 -3.91
C VAL A 101 -6.72 2.41 -4.12
N VAL A 102 -7.74 2.55 -3.28
CA VAL A 102 -8.98 1.78 -3.39
C VAL A 102 -9.70 2.08 -4.71
N GLU A 103 -9.71 3.33 -5.17
CA GLU A 103 -10.23 3.67 -6.50
C GLU A 103 -9.50 2.90 -7.60
N TYR A 104 -8.19 2.82 -7.54
CA TYR A 104 -7.41 2.02 -8.48
C TYR A 104 -7.81 0.55 -8.42
N VAL A 105 -7.88 -0.03 -7.22
CA VAL A 105 -8.25 -1.43 -7.01
C VAL A 105 -9.62 -1.72 -7.63
N ARG A 106 -10.59 -0.84 -7.38
CA ARG A 106 -11.94 -0.98 -7.94
C ARG A 106 -11.99 -0.83 -9.45
N SER A 107 -11.01 -0.15 -10.04
CA SER A 107 -10.93 0.01 -11.50
C SER A 107 -10.41 -1.25 -12.21
N ARG A 108 -9.79 -2.18 -11.49
CA ARG A 108 -9.24 -3.39 -12.10
C ARG A 108 -10.31 -4.45 -12.25
N PRO A 109 -10.30 -5.19 -13.38
CA PRO A 109 -11.35 -6.14 -13.66
C PRO A 109 -11.28 -7.39 -12.77
N GLY A 110 -12.43 -7.76 -12.20
CA GLY A 110 -12.59 -9.05 -11.53
C GLY A 110 -11.89 -9.20 -10.18
N ILE A 111 -11.41 -8.11 -9.59
CA ILE A 111 -10.69 -8.20 -8.30
C ILE A 111 -11.60 -8.80 -7.22
N ARG A 112 -11.10 -9.88 -6.60
CA ARG A 112 -11.79 -10.56 -5.52
C ARG A 112 -11.51 -9.89 -4.17
N TYR A 113 -10.24 -9.78 -3.79
CA TYR A 113 -9.84 -9.21 -2.51
C TYR A 113 -8.73 -8.19 -2.69
N PHE A 114 -8.81 -7.14 -1.88
CA PHE A 114 -7.70 -6.25 -1.57
C PHE A 114 -7.31 -6.52 -0.12
N TYR A 115 -6.06 -6.96 0.10
CA TYR A 115 -5.64 -7.50 1.38
C TYR A 115 -4.22 -7.05 1.75
N THR A 116 -3.90 -7.20 3.02
CA THR A 116 -2.53 -7.19 3.51
C THR A 116 -2.43 -8.18 4.68
N SER A 117 -1.22 -8.37 5.18
CA SER A 117 -0.98 -9.19 6.36
C SER A 117 0.13 -8.56 7.19
N TYR A 118 0.15 -8.88 8.47
CA TYR A 118 1.16 -8.35 9.39
C TYR A 118 1.36 -9.30 10.56
N VAL A 119 2.56 -9.21 11.17
CA VAL A 119 2.82 -9.89 12.44
C VAL A 119 2.17 -9.06 13.55
N ASP A 120 1.30 -9.70 14.33
CA ASP A 120 0.63 -9.05 15.45
C ASP A 120 1.56 -9.03 16.65
N GLU A 121 2.21 -7.89 16.85
CA GLU A 121 3.14 -7.68 17.95
C GLU A 121 3.09 -6.23 18.45
N PRO A 122 3.49 -5.96 19.70
CA PRO A 122 3.52 -4.59 20.24
C PRO A 122 4.38 -3.68 19.37
N GLY A 123 3.84 -2.51 19.04
CA GLY A 123 4.52 -1.54 18.17
C GLY A 123 4.49 -1.88 16.69
N GLY A 124 3.85 -2.98 16.28
CA GLY A 124 3.74 -3.40 14.89
C GLY A 124 2.73 -2.57 14.10
N PRO A 125 2.60 -2.86 12.78
CA PRO A 125 1.80 -2.04 11.87
C PRO A 125 0.29 -2.30 11.91
N GLY A 126 -0.17 -3.27 12.71
CA GLY A 126 -1.59 -3.64 12.76
C GLY A 126 -2.53 -2.46 12.96
N PRO A 127 -2.35 -1.64 14.01
CA PRO A 127 -3.22 -0.49 14.24
C PRO A 127 -3.25 0.49 13.06
N PHE A 128 -2.14 0.64 12.36
CA PHE A 128 -2.07 1.50 11.17
C PHE A 128 -2.98 0.98 10.06
N TYR A 129 -2.91 -0.31 9.74
CA TYR A 129 -3.76 -0.90 8.69
C TYR A 129 -5.24 -0.87 9.08
N LEU A 130 -5.56 -1.17 10.34
CA LEU A 130 -6.95 -1.11 10.81
C LEU A 130 -7.47 0.33 10.75
N GLY A 131 -6.63 1.31 11.07
CA GLY A 131 -6.99 2.72 10.96
C GLY A 131 -7.22 3.19 9.53
N LEU A 132 -6.65 2.51 8.54
CA LEU A 132 -6.88 2.80 7.12
C LEU A 132 -8.18 2.17 6.59
N GLY A 133 -8.79 1.25 7.31
CA GLY A 133 -10.04 0.62 6.92
C GLY A 133 -9.96 -0.88 6.65
N PHE A 134 -8.80 -1.50 6.79
CA PHE A 134 -8.69 -2.96 6.68
C PHE A 134 -9.35 -3.64 7.88
N GLU A 135 -9.93 -4.81 7.66
CA GLU A 135 -10.63 -5.58 8.67
C GLU A 135 -10.10 -7.01 8.74
N PRO A 136 -9.89 -7.58 9.96
CA PRO A 136 -9.47 -8.97 10.09
C PRO A 136 -10.55 -9.92 9.52
N ASN A 137 -10.11 -10.97 8.85
CA ASN A 137 -11.02 -12.00 8.35
C ASN A 137 -10.94 -13.31 9.14
N GLY A 138 -10.18 -13.33 10.24
CA GLY A 138 -9.99 -14.51 11.08
C GLY A 138 -8.90 -15.45 10.62
N GLU A 139 -8.26 -15.18 9.48
CA GLU A 139 -7.19 -16.03 8.95
C GLU A 139 -5.82 -15.58 9.47
N VAL A 140 -4.95 -16.57 9.65
CA VAL A 140 -3.53 -16.39 9.95
C VAL A 140 -2.75 -17.23 8.96
N GLU A 141 -1.87 -16.58 8.18
CA GLU A 141 -1.02 -17.26 7.20
C GLU A 141 0.44 -17.04 7.57
N GLU A 142 1.20 -18.12 7.70
CA GLU A 142 2.64 -18.06 8.03
C GLU A 142 2.95 -17.17 9.25
N GLY A 143 2.07 -17.19 10.26
CA GLY A 143 2.22 -16.38 11.48
C GLY A 143 1.76 -14.94 11.35
N GLU A 144 1.20 -14.55 10.21
CA GLU A 144 0.69 -13.19 10.00
C GLU A 144 -0.83 -13.14 9.98
N VAL A 145 -1.37 -12.12 10.61
CA VAL A 145 -2.81 -11.83 10.60
C VAL A 145 -3.18 -11.26 9.24
N VAL A 146 -4.16 -11.86 8.58
CA VAL A 146 -4.67 -11.38 7.29
C VAL A 146 -5.80 -10.39 7.52
N VAL A 147 -5.74 -9.25 6.83
CA VAL A 147 -6.81 -8.24 6.86
C VAL A 147 -7.23 -7.90 5.45
N LEU A 148 -8.54 -7.68 5.26
CA LEU A 148 -9.13 -7.36 3.98
C LEU A 148 -9.71 -5.95 4.01
N TYR A 149 -9.58 -5.25 2.89
CA TYR A 149 -10.26 -3.98 2.72
C TYR A 149 -11.64 -4.25 2.10
N PRO A 150 -12.74 -3.74 2.69
CA PRO A 150 -14.07 -3.94 2.13
C PRO A 150 -14.22 -3.15 0.82
N LEU A 151 -14.30 -3.88 -0.31
CA LEU A 151 -14.41 -3.30 -1.65
C LEU A 151 -15.86 -3.02 -2.04
N HIS A 152 -16.78 -3.74 -1.45
CA HIS A 152 -18.19 -3.61 -1.74
C HIS A 152 -18.89 -2.94 -0.59
N THR A 153 -19.45 -1.76 -0.83
CA THR A 153 -20.38 -1.16 0.12
C THR A 153 -21.63 -2.03 0.10
N SER A 154 -22.07 -2.46 1.30
CA SER A 154 -23.38 -3.07 1.44
C SER A 154 -24.43 -1.98 1.20
N GLU A 155 -24.75 -1.73 -0.05
CA GLU A 155 -25.92 -0.93 -0.36
C GLU A 155 -27.14 -1.82 -0.14
N ALA A 156 -27.86 -1.44 0.87
CA ALA A 156 -29.19 -2.00 1.06
C ALA A 156 -30.08 -1.55 -0.10
#